data_d02c5e60e98adc1bbdbee3994ab40b13
#
_entry.id   d02c5e60e98adc1bbdbee3994ab40b13
#
_cell.length_a   1.000
_cell.length_b   1.000
_cell.length_c   1.000
_cell.angle_alpha   90.00
_cell.angle_beta   90.00
_cell.angle_gamma   90.00
#
_symmetry.space_group_name_H-M   'P 1'
#
loop_
_entity.id
_entity.type
_entity.pdbx_description
1 polymer ?
#
loop_
_entity_poly.entity_id
_entity_poly.type
_entity_poly.pdbx_seq_one_letter_code
_entity_poly.pdbx_strand_id
1 'polypeptide(L)'
;MDQMQSYGSLSLGSRLRRLSDRLIQDVVAIYQAQGIELHPTFFPLFNLLHQKGPLSVTQAAEMLGVSHPAISKIARNMISEDLLSRTSDPSDERRFLLQLTAKSDALLVGIEPIWGEIKAHIDKLISQQDNPLLAALDEFETILDQQGFLQPVLGQLDKKKQLVEIEVVGWDSALRDHFRELNLEWLNSYFGGELTEHDRQALDTPETYYLARGGYIWFARR
;
A
#
# COMPACT_ATOMS: atom_id res chain seq x y z
N MET A 1 -22.95 -12.61 12.17
CA MET A 1 -22.17 -11.80 11.22
C MET A 1 -20.73 -11.78 11.70
N ASP A 2 -19.77 -12.03 10.84
CA ASP A 2 -18.34 -11.97 11.20
C ASP A 2 -17.95 -10.52 11.52
N GLN A 3 -17.40 -10.27 12.73
CA GLN A 3 -17.03 -8.92 13.17
C GLN A 3 -16.05 -8.23 12.21
N MET A 4 -15.14 -8.97 11.57
CA MET A 4 -14.24 -8.38 10.56
C MET A 4 -14.98 -7.83 9.33
N GLN A 5 -16.13 -8.42 8.95
CA GLN A 5 -16.92 -7.91 7.83
C GLN A 5 -17.56 -6.56 8.17
N SER A 6 -17.92 -6.32 9.43
CA SER A 6 -18.51 -5.06 9.86
C SER A 6 -17.53 -3.87 9.82
N TYR A 7 -16.22 -4.12 9.81
CA TYR A 7 -15.19 -3.07 9.70
C TYR A 7 -14.96 -2.58 8.26
N GLY A 8 -15.62 -3.20 7.27
CA GLY A 8 -15.50 -2.80 5.87
C GLY A 8 -14.06 -2.83 5.35
N SER A 9 -13.67 -1.80 4.62
CA SER A 9 -12.34 -1.69 4.01
C SER A 9 -11.17 -1.64 5.01
N LEU A 10 -11.41 -1.20 6.26
CA LEU A 10 -10.37 -1.22 7.30
C LEU A 10 -9.88 -2.63 7.62
N SER A 11 -10.70 -3.64 7.41
CA SER A 11 -10.34 -5.04 7.67
C SER A 11 -9.71 -5.75 6.47
N LEU A 12 -9.51 -5.08 5.33
CA LEU A 12 -9.05 -5.71 4.09
C LEU A 12 -7.79 -6.56 4.31
N GLY A 13 -6.73 -5.95 4.82
CA GLY A 13 -5.47 -6.66 5.07
C GLY A 13 -5.63 -7.84 6.04
N SER A 14 -6.43 -7.70 7.10
CA SER A 14 -6.71 -8.78 8.06
C SER A 14 -7.52 -9.92 7.44
N ARG A 15 -8.46 -9.61 6.54
CA ARG A 15 -9.26 -10.63 5.84
C ARG A 15 -8.43 -11.38 4.81
N LEU A 16 -7.59 -10.69 4.05
CA LEU A 16 -6.66 -11.32 3.10
C LEU A 16 -5.70 -12.26 3.83
N ARG A 17 -5.12 -11.81 4.95
CA ARG A 17 -4.26 -12.64 5.78
C ARG A 17 -4.98 -13.88 6.29
N ARG A 18 -6.18 -13.74 6.89
CA ARG A 18 -6.97 -14.87 7.37
C ARG A 18 -7.28 -15.89 6.27
N LEU A 19 -7.62 -15.40 5.08
CA LEU A 19 -7.88 -16.27 3.92
C LEU A 19 -6.61 -17.00 3.49
N SER A 20 -5.48 -16.29 3.39
CA SER A 20 -4.17 -16.88 3.09
C SER A 20 -3.77 -17.94 4.10
N ASP A 21 -3.86 -17.63 5.40
CA ASP A 21 -3.50 -18.57 6.48
C ASP A 21 -4.36 -19.85 6.40
N ARG A 22 -5.65 -19.73 6.10
CA ARG A 22 -6.55 -20.88 5.92
C ARG A 22 -6.13 -21.75 4.73
N LEU A 23 -5.90 -21.14 3.57
CA LEU A 23 -5.48 -21.87 2.36
C LEU A 23 -4.13 -22.58 2.59
N ILE A 24 -3.19 -21.92 3.27
CA ILE A 24 -1.90 -22.53 3.61
C ILE A 24 -2.09 -23.74 4.53
N GLN A 25 -2.96 -23.65 5.55
CA GLN A 25 -3.24 -24.77 6.46
C GLN A 25 -3.87 -25.96 5.71
N ASP A 26 -4.81 -25.71 4.81
CA ASP A 26 -5.41 -26.73 3.99
C ASP A 26 -4.37 -27.42 3.07
N VAL A 27 -3.47 -26.66 2.47
CA VAL A 27 -2.38 -27.21 1.64
C VAL A 27 -1.37 -28.00 2.49
N VAL A 28 -1.04 -27.56 3.71
CA VAL A 28 -0.21 -28.34 4.65
C VAL A 28 -0.85 -29.72 4.90
N ALA A 29 -2.16 -29.75 5.19
CA ALA A 29 -2.87 -31.01 5.43
C ALA A 29 -2.88 -31.92 4.18
N ILE A 30 -3.05 -31.34 2.98
CA ILE A 30 -2.96 -32.08 1.71
C ILE A 30 -1.56 -32.69 1.53
N TYR A 31 -0.51 -31.91 1.72
CA TYR A 31 0.87 -32.39 1.60
C TYR A 31 1.16 -33.51 2.58
N GLN A 32 0.77 -33.35 3.85
CA GLN A 32 0.92 -34.38 4.86
C GLN A 32 0.20 -35.68 4.48
N ALA A 33 -1.05 -35.59 3.99
CA ALA A 33 -1.83 -36.76 3.55
C ALA A 33 -1.20 -37.47 2.34
N GLN A 34 -0.40 -36.78 1.54
CA GLN A 34 0.30 -37.30 0.37
C GLN A 34 1.78 -37.65 0.65
N GLY A 35 2.24 -37.53 1.90
CA GLY A 35 3.63 -37.80 2.27
C GLY A 35 4.65 -36.80 1.70
N ILE A 36 4.23 -35.59 1.38
CA ILE A 36 5.09 -34.53 0.85
C ILE A 36 5.66 -33.69 2.01
N GLU A 37 6.98 -33.69 2.11
CA GLU A 37 7.72 -32.89 3.08
C GLU A 37 8.15 -31.55 2.46
N LEU A 38 7.19 -30.68 2.19
CA LEU A 38 7.42 -29.32 1.71
C LEU A 38 6.48 -28.34 2.40
N HIS A 39 7.01 -27.22 2.91
CA HIS A 39 6.16 -26.18 3.47
C HIS A 39 5.53 -25.34 2.34
N PRO A 40 4.19 -25.13 2.31
CA PRO A 40 3.53 -24.42 1.19
C PRO A 40 4.04 -23.00 0.93
N THR A 41 4.57 -22.33 1.95
CA THR A 41 5.16 -20.98 1.78
C THR A 41 6.42 -20.98 0.91
N PHE A 42 7.01 -22.13 0.61
CA PHE A 42 8.13 -22.27 -0.30
C PHE A 42 7.71 -22.29 -1.77
N PHE A 43 6.44 -22.60 -2.04
CA PHE A 43 5.92 -22.73 -3.40
C PHE A 43 6.32 -21.61 -4.36
N PRO A 44 6.17 -20.30 -4.03
CA PRO A 44 6.48 -19.26 -5.00
C PRO A 44 7.95 -19.28 -5.45
N LEU A 45 8.90 -19.39 -4.50
CA LEU A 45 10.32 -19.42 -4.82
C LEU A 45 10.72 -20.76 -5.47
N PHE A 46 10.19 -21.87 -4.96
CA PHE A 46 10.45 -23.20 -5.49
C PHE A 46 10.01 -23.31 -6.95
N ASN A 47 8.77 -22.92 -7.25
CA ASN A 47 8.21 -22.97 -8.61
C ASN A 47 8.90 -21.98 -9.56
N LEU A 48 9.27 -20.79 -9.08
CA LEU A 48 10.03 -19.83 -9.87
C LEU A 48 11.38 -20.41 -10.31
N LEU A 49 12.14 -21.00 -9.36
CA LEU A 49 13.44 -21.60 -9.67
C LEU A 49 13.32 -22.85 -10.56
N HIS A 50 12.24 -23.62 -10.40
CA HIS A 50 11.95 -24.74 -11.30
C HIS A 50 11.73 -24.25 -12.75
N GLN A 51 10.97 -23.19 -12.96
CA GLN A 51 10.65 -22.67 -14.28
C GLN A 51 11.77 -21.88 -14.95
N LYS A 52 12.56 -21.14 -14.17
CA LYS A 52 13.55 -20.18 -14.68
C LYS A 52 15.00 -20.61 -14.52
N GLY A 53 15.24 -21.66 -13.71
CA GLY A 53 16.59 -22.06 -13.32
C GLY A 53 17.16 -21.21 -12.19
N PRO A 54 18.50 -21.22 -12.01
CA PRO A 54 19.15 -20.51 -10.94
C PRO A 54 18.97 -18.98 -11.02
N LEU A 55 18.62 -18.35 -9.92
CA LEU A 55 18.39 -16.89 -9.80
C LEU A 55 19.07 -16.34 -8.55
N SER A 56 19.51 -15.08 -8.61
CA SER A 56 19.90 -14.35 -7.42
C SER A 56 18.68 -14.01 -6.54
N VAL A 57 18.92 -13.73 -5.26
CA VAL A 57 17.84 -13.29 -4.33
C VAL A 57 17.15 -12.03 -4.85
N THR A 58 17.90 -11.10 -5.44
CA THR A 58 17.36 -9.86 -6.01
C THR A 58 16.42 -10.16 -7.18
N GLN A 59 16.88 -10.97 -8.15
CA GLN A 59 16.03 -11.35 -9.29
C GLN A 59 14.75 -12.08 -8.86
N ALA A 60 14.87 -13.01 -7.90
CA ALA A 60 13.71 -13.72 -7.38
C ALA A 60 12.71 -12.77 -6.65
N ALA A 61 13.22 -11.80 -5.91
CA ALA A 61 12.40 -10.79 -5.22
C ALA A 61 11.65 -9.90 -6.22
N GLU A 62 12.33 -9.41 -7.25
CA GLU A 62 11.73 -8.60 -8.32
C GLU A 62 10.65 -9.39 -9.10
N MET A 63 10.95 -10.62 -9.49
CA MET A 63 10.01 -11.44 -10.27
C MET A 63 8.77 -11.87 -9.48
N LEU A 64 8.89 -12.03 -8.14
CA LEU A 64 7.78 -12.40 -7.27
C LEU A 64 7.06 -11.19 -6.66
N GLY A 65 7.53 -9.96 -6.92
CA GLY A 65 6.93 -8.75 -6.35
C GLY A 65 7.03 -8.67 -4.82
N VAL A 66 8.06 -9.29 -4.21
CA VAL A 66 8.23 -9.33 -2.75
C VAL A 66 9.55 -8.72 -2.32
N SER A 67 9.68 -8.38 -1.03
CA SER A 67 10.90 -7.75 -0.53
C SER A 67 12.09 -8.73 -0.52
N HIS A 68 13.30 -8.20 -0.76
CA HIS A 68 14.55 -8.96 -0.66
C HIS A 68 14.73 -9.71 0.69
N PRO A 69 14.41 -9.11 1.88
CA PRO A 69 14.43 -9.85 3.14
C PRO A 69 13.46 -11.05 3.18
N ALA A 70 12.29 -10.95 2.53
CA ALA A 70 11.33 -12.05 2.47
C ALA A 70 11.91 -13.24 1.72
N ILE A 71 12.45 -13.04 0.51
CA ILE A 71 13.13 -14.11 -0.26
C ILE A 71 14.33 -14.66 0.50
N SER A 72 15.15 -13.80 1.11
CA SER A 72 16.32 -14.24 1.89
C SER A 72 15.94 -15.14 3.06
N LYS A 73 14.79 -14.91 3.70
CA LYS A 73 14.26 -15.74 4.78
C LYS A 73 13.78 -17.09 4.25
N ILE A 74 13.00 -17.09 3.17
CA ILE A 74 12.50 -18.32 2.53
C ILE A 74 13.67 -19.16 2.04
N ALA A 75 14.64 -18.56 1.33
CA ALA A 75 15.80 -19.24 0.80
C ALA A 75 16.66 -19.88 1.91
N ARG A 76 16.86 -19.21 3.05
CA ARG A 76 17.57 -19.78 4.20
C ARG A 76 16.87 -21.02 4.74
N ASN A 77 15.56 -21.00 4.88
CA ASN A 77 14.79 -22.14 5.36
C ASN A 77 14.87 -23.31 4.36
N MET A 78 14.73 -23.02 3.07
CA MET A 78 14.85 -24.06 2.02
C MET A 78 16.27 -24.65 1.95
N ILE A 79 17.32 -23.84 2.20
CA ILE A 79 18.70 -24.33 2.30
C ILE A 79 18.87 -25.24 3.51
N SER A 80 18.29 -24.87 4.68
CA SER A 80 18.39 -25.71 5.88
C SER A 80 17.65 -27.04 5.74
N GLU A 81 16.70 -27.13 4.82
CA GLU A 81 15.97 -28.37 4.47
C GLU A 81 16.58 -29.11 3.28
N ASP A 82 17.76 -28.69 2.79
CA ASP A 82 18.44 -29.25 1.62
C ASP A 82 17.61 -29.21 0.32
N LEU A 83 16.75 -28.18 0.19
CA LEU A 83 15.95 -27.94 -1.00
C LEU A 83 16.62 -26.97 -1.97
N LEU A 84 17.46 -26.07 -1.46
CA LEU A 84 18.24 -25.11 -2.25
C LEU A 84 19.71 -25.22 -1.91
N SER A 85 20.52 -24.93 -2.92
CA SER A 85 21.96 -24.68 -2.77
C SER A 85 22.29 -23.26 -3.26
N ARG A 86 23.48 -22.77 -2.88
CA ARG A 86 24.08 -21.55 -3.40
C ARG A 86 25.22 -21.89 -4.33
N THR A 87 25.18 -21.37 -5.54
CA THR A 87 26.26 -21.50 -6.52
C THR A 87 26.79 -20.12 -6.85
N SER A 88 28.09 -20.00 -7.17
CA SER A 88 28.65 -18.73 -7.66
C SER A 88 28.05 -18.40 -9.02
N ASP A 89 27.74 -17.11 -9.25
CA ASP A 89 27.30 -16.64 -10.56
C ASP A 89 28.48 -16.70 -11.54
N PRO A 90 28.36 -17.41 -12.67
CA PRO A 90 29.46 -17.47 -13.65
C PRO A 90 29.87 -16.12 -14.24
N SER A 91 28.99 -15.12 -14.17
CA SER A 91 29.23 -13.78 -14.70
C SER A 91 29.81 -12.80 -13.65
N ASP A 92 29.65 -13.10 -12.36
CA ASP A 92 30.18 -12.28 -11.25
C ASP A 92 30.36 -13.15 -10.00
N GLU A 93 31.57 -13.54 -9.71
CA GLU A 93 31.94 -14.38 -8.55
C GLU A 93 31.54 -13.81 -7.18
N ARG A 94 31.21 -12.52 -7.11
CA ARG A 94 30.70 -11.86 -5.88
C ARG A 94 29.22 -12.12 -5.64
N ARG A 95 28.53 -12.68 -6.63
CA ARG A 95 27.08 -12.95 -6.58
C ARG A 95 26.83 -14.44 -6.41
N PHE A 96 25.83 -14.76 -5.62
CA PHE A 96 25.37 -16.14 -5.46
C PHE A 96 23.98 -16.30 -6.09
N LEU A 97 23.82 -17.41 -6.78
CA LEU A 97 22.55 -17.88 -7.32
C LEU A 97 21.95 -18.93 -6.39
N LEU A 98 20.64 -18.90 -6.22
CA LEU A 98 19.85 -19.96 -5.61
C LEU A 98 19.53 -20.99 -6.68
N GLN A 99 19.77 -22.25 -6.38
CA GLN A 99 19.51 -23.37 -7.29
C GLN A 99 18.81 -24.50 -6.53
N LEU A 100 17.84 -25.14 -7.16
CA LEU A 100 17.22 -26.37 -6.66
C LEU A 100 18.24 -27.47 -6.54
N THR A 101 18.11 -28.32 -5.51
CA THR A 101 18.95 -29.52 -5.31
C THR A 101 18.32 -30.73 -5.99
N ALA A 102 19.06 -31.83 -6.08
CA ALA A 102 18.54 -33.12 -6.54
C ALA A 102 17.37 -33.62 -5.66
N LYS A 103 17.35 -33.26 -4.37
CA LYS A 103 16.21 -33.56 -3.50
C LYS A 103 14.95 -32.83 -3.95
N SER A 104 15.09 -31.57 -4.34
CA SER A 104 13.99 -30.77 -4.89
C SER A 104 13.48 -31.34 -6.21
N ASP A 105 14.38 -31.78 -7.09
CA ASP A 105 14.00 -32.40 -8.37
C ASP A 105 13.23 -33.72 -8.15
N ALA A 106 13.63 -34.51 -7.17
CA ALA A 106 12.90 -35.71 -6.80
C ALA A 106 11.50 -35.40 -6.19
N LEU A 107 11.38 -34.32 -5.40
CA LEU A 107 10.09 -33.87 -4.87
C LEU A 107 9.14 -33.39 -5.95
N LEU A 108 9.64 -32.74 -7.03
CA LEU A 108 8.82 -32.23 -8.11
C LEU A 108 7.94 -33.31 -8.75
N VAL A 109 8.48 -34.49 -8.96
CA VAL A 109 7.74 -35.61 -9.57
C VAL A 109 6.46 -35.95 -8.79
N GLY A 110 6.51 -35.87 -7.46
CA GLY A 110 5.37 -36.17 -6.60
C GLY A 110 4.44 -35.00 -6.38
N ILE A 111 4.95 -33.77 -6.40
CA ILE A 111 4.18 -32.58 -5.99
C ILE A 111 3.45 -31.90 -7.15
N GLU A 112 3.99 -31.96 -8.37
CA GLU A 112 3.36 -31.32 -9.54
C GLU A 112 1.92 -31.79 -9.80
N PRO A 113 1.58 -33.10 -9.73
CA PRO A 113 0.20 -33.54 -9.83
C PRO A 113 -0.70 -32.94 -8.76
N ILE A 114 -0.19 -32.80 -7.52
CA ILE A 114 -0.93 -32.21 -6.39
C ILE A 114 -1.20 -30.71 -6.66
N TRP A 115 -0.23 -29.98 -7.17
CA TRP A 115 -0.43 -28.58 -7.58
C TRP A 115 -1.49 -28.46 -8.67
N GLY A 116 -1.52 -29.40 -9.62
CA GLY A 116 -2.56 -29.47 -10.63
C GLY A 116 -3.96 -29.59 -10.04
N GLU A 117 -4.15 -30.49 -9.07
CA GLU A 117 -5.44 -30.69 -8.41
C GLU A 117 -5.82 -29.50 -7.52
N ILE A 118 -4.87 -28.93 -6.77
CA ILE A 118 -5.10 -27.71 -5.98
C ILE A 118 -5.55 -26.57 -6.91
N LYS A 119 -4.83 -26.34 -8.03
CA LYS A 119 -5.18 -25.33 -9.01
C LYS A 119 -6.58 -25.53 -9.57
N ALA A 120 -6.90 -26.75 -10.02
CA ALA A 120 -8.21 -27.07 -10.58
C ALA A 120 -9.34 -26.81 -9.57
N HIS A 121 -9.10 -27.15 -8.28
CA HIS A 121 -10.09 -26.90 -7.24
C HIS A 121 -10.27 -25.41 -6.94
N ILE A 122 -9.17 -24.64 -6.85
CA ILE A 122 -9.23 -23.17 -6.67
C ILE A 122 -9.95 -22.52 -7.85
N ASP A 123 -9.61 -22.90 -9.09
CA ASP A 123 -10.27 -22.38 -10.30
C ASP A 123 -11.79 -22.62 -10.25
N LYS A 124 -12.20 -23.83 -9.81
CA LYS A 124 -13.61 -24.15 -9.60
C LYS A 124 -14.27 -23.27 -8.52
N LEU A 125 -13.60 -23.01 -7.39
CA LEU A 125 -14.15 -22.12 -6.36
C LEU A 125 -14.29 -20.68 -6.84
N ILE A 126 -13.30 -20.18 -7.58
CA ILE A 126 -13.32 -18.84 -8.16
C ILE A 126 -14.43 -18.70 -9.21
N SER A 127 -14.64 -19.74 -10.05
CA SER A 127 -15.67 -19.71 -11.09
C SER A 127 -17.13 -19.67 -10.56
N GLN A 128 -17.32 -19.96 -9.26
CA GLN A 128 -18.63 -19.86 -8.59
C GLN A 128 -18.93 -18.46 -8.05
N GLN A 129 -18.01 -17.52 -8.20
CA GLN A 129 -18.16 -16.15 -7.72
C GLN A 129 -18.73 -15.24 -8.80
N ASP A 130 -19.58 -14.30 -8.40
CA ASP A 130 -20.11 -13.29 -9.30
C ASP A 130 -19.04 -12.26 -9.73
N ASN A 131 -18.02 -12.09 -8.91
CA ASN A 131 -16.93 -11.15 -9.17
C ASN A 131 -15.60 -11.90 -9.42
N PRO A 132 -14.83 -11.55 -10.46
CA PRO A 132 -13.56 -12.21 -10.79
C PRO A 132 -12.47 -11.82 -9.79
N LEU A 133 -12.27 -12.64 -8.75
CA LEU A 133 -11.36 -12.34 -7.63
C LEU A 133 -9.93 -12.03 -8.08
N LEU A 134 -9.35 -12.84 -8.97
CA LEU A 134 -7.96 -12.65 -9.40
C LEU A 134 -7.80 -11.35 -10.17
N ALA A 135 -8.72 -11.06 -11.12
CA ALA A 135 -8.68 -9.80 -11.86
C ALA A 135 -8.86 -8.58 -10.94
N ALA A 136 -9.71 -8.69 -9.91
CA ALA A 136 -9.88 -7.62 -8.92
C ALA A 136 -8.64 -7.43 -8.05
N LEU A 137 -7.89 -8.49 -7.74
CA LEU A 137 -6.61 -8.40 -7.04
C LEU A 137 -5.55 -7.74 -7.93
N ASP A 138 -5.40 -8.17 -9.19
CA ASP A 138 -4.46 -7.60 -10.15
C ASP A 138 -4.70 -6.10 -10.34
N GLU A 139 -5.98 -5.69 -10.46
CA GLU A 139 -6.36 -4.28 -10.58
C GLU A 139 -6.03 -3.51 -9.29
N PHE A 140 -6.33 -4.07 -8.12
CA PHE A 140 -6.05 -3.41 -6.84
C PHE A 140 -4.54 -3.26 -6.60
N GLU A 141 -3.73 -4.27 -6.90
CA GLU A 141 -2.28 -4.22 -6.83
C GLU A 141 -1.73 -3.12 -7.75
N THR A 142 -2.22 -3.06 -9.00
CA THR A 142 -1.84 -2.01 -9.95
C THR A 142 -2.15 -0.60 -9.44
N ILE A 143 -3.36 -0.40 -8.89
CA ILE A 143 -3.76 0.90 -8.33
C ILE A 143 -2.89 1.26 -7.12
N LEU A 144 -2.59 0.28 -6.27
CA LEU A 144 -1.76 0.49 -5.08
C LEU A 144 -0.33 0.87 -5.44
N ASP A 145 0.24 0.25 -6.48
CA ASP A 145 1.58 0.59 -6.99
C ASP A 145 1.63 1.99 -7.59
N GLN A 146 0.61 2.40 -8.32
CA GLN A 146 0.53 3.71 -8.96
C GLN A 146 0.29 4.85 -7.97
N GLN A 147 -0.59 4.66 -7.00
CA GLN A 147 -1.04 5.71 -6.10
C GLN A 147 -0.35 5.65 -4.74
N GLY A 148 0.18 4.50 -4.36
CA GLY A 148 0.70 4.23 -3.03
C GLY A 148 -0.40 4.20 -1.97
N PHE A 149 -0.02 3.93 -0.73
CA PHE A 149 -0.95 3.93 0.40
C PHE A 149 -0.48 4.86 1.53
N LEU A 150 0.80 4.77 1.90
CA LEU A 150 1.35 5.46 3.07
C LEU A 150 1.30 6.98 2.94
N GLN A 151 1.87 7.52 1.86
CA GLN A 151 2.03 8.97 1.69
C GLN A 151 0.69 9.71 1.53
N PRO A 152 -0.29 9.22 0.74
CA PRO A 152 -1.61 9.83 0.68
C PRO A 152 -2.32 9.92 2.03
N VAL A 153 -2.23 8.84 2.85
CA VAL A 153 -2.87 8.84 4.18
C VAL A 153 -2.17 9.80 5.13
N LEU A 154 -0.83 9.81 5.18
CA LEU A 154 -0.07 10.76 6.01
C LEU A 154 -0.36 12.20 5.62
N GLY A 155 -0.37 12.52 4.34
CA GLY A 155 -0.68 13.86 3.86
C GLY A 155 -2.10 14.33 4.24
N GLN A 156 -3.08 13.42 4.25
CA GLN A 156 -4.43 13.76 4.72
C GLN A 156 -4.49 13.99 6.24
N LEU A 157 -3.76 13.18 7.01
CA LEU A 157 -3.68 13.34 8.46
C LEU A 157 -3.00 14.65 8.85
N ASP A 158 -1.94 15.04 8.16
CA ASP A 158 -1.23 16.29 8.41
C ASP A 158 -2.09 17.50 8.05
N LYS A 159 -2.83 17.46 6.93
CA LYS A 159 -3.83 18.49 6.61
C LYS A 159 -4.89 18.63 7.70
N LYS A 160 -5.40 17.51 8.23
CA LYS A 160 -6.38 17.55 9.33
C LYS A 160 -5.81 18.15 10.61
N LYS A 161 -4.56 17.81 10.96
CA LYS A 161 -3.87 18.43 12.12
C LYS A 161 -3.72 19.93 11.93
N GLN A 162 -3.31 20.38 10.75
CA GLN A 162 -3.16 21.80 10.45
C GLN A 162 -4.49 22.56 10.55
N LEU A 163 -5.60 21.95 10.16
CA LEU A 163 -6.93 22.54 10.28
C LEU A 163 -7.40 22.66 11.74
N VAL A 164 -7.03 21.70 12.60
CA VAL A 164 -7.37 21.74 14.04
C VAL A 164 -6.59 22.84 14.77
N GLU A 165 -5.42 23.22 14.28
CA GLU A 165 -4.60 24.30 14.85
C GLU A 165 -5.08 25.72 14.44
N ILE A 166 -6.07 25.80 13.53
CA ILE A 166 -6.63 27.08 13.10
C ILE A 166 -7.78 27.48 14.01
N GLU A 167 -7.60 28.59 14.73
CA GLU A 167 -8.66 29.23 15.50
C GLU A 167 -9.33 30.31 14.63
N VAL A 168 -10.67 30.28 14.54
CA VAL A 168 -11.43 31.34 13.88
C VAL A 168 -11.88 32.33 14.95
N VAL A 169 -11.41 33.56 14.83
CA VAL A 169 -11.75 34.65 15.76
C VAL A 169 -12.53 35.75 15.03
N GLY A 170 -13.43 36.40 15.76
CA GLY A 170 -14.14 37.56 15.23
C GLY A 170 -13.26 38.81 15.17
N TRP A 171 -13.85 39.89 14.70
CA TRP A 171 -13.19 41.19 14.64
C TRP A 171 -12.71 41.67 16.03
N ASP A 172 -11.45 42.06 16.09
CA ASP A 172 -10.83 42.79 17.18
C ASP A 172 -10.09 44.01 16.56
N SER A 173 -10.21 45.20 17.17
CA SER A 173 -9.54 46.40 16.72
C SER A 173 -8.01 46.26 16.70
N ALA A 174 -7.44 45.40 17.53
CA ALA A 174 -6.02 45.05 17.50
C ALA A 174 -5.59 44.32 16.20
N LEU A 175 -6.53 43.73 15.47
CA LEU A 175 -6.28 43.05 14.21
C LEU A 175 -6.52 43.90 12.98
N ARG A 176 -6.81 45.21 13.15
CA ARG A 176 -7.08 46.14 12.06
C ARG A 176 -5.94 46.19 11.03
N ASP A 177 -4.70 46.29 11.48
CA ASP A 177 -3.55 46.41 10.60
C ASP A 177 -3.38 45.09 9.79
N HIS A 178 -3.57 43.93 10.42
CA HIS A 178 -3.57 42.64 9.70
C HIS A 178 -4.71 42.55 8.69
N PHE A 179 -5.90 43.00 9.03
CA PHE A 179 -7.01 43.09 8.09
C PHE A 179 -6.63 43.88 6.84
N ARG A 180 -6.05 45.03 7.05
CA ARG A 180 -5.62 45.93 5.99
C ARG A 180 -4.51 45.30 5.12
N GLU A 181 -3.48 44.73 5.75
CA GLU A 181 -2.36 44.11 5.05
C GLU A 181 -2.80 42.94 4.19
N LEU A 182 -3.58 41.98 4.74
CA LEU A 182 -4.06 40.82 4.02
C LEU A 182 -4.94 41.18 2.82
N ASN A 183 -5.81 42.18 2.98
CA ASN A 183 -6.67 42.63 1.89
C ASN A 183 -5.89 43.40 0.82
N LEU A 184 -4.88 44.21 1.22
CA LEU A 184 -3.99 44.89 0.27
C LEU A 184 -3.15 43.91 -0.54
N GLU A 185 -2.62 42.88 0.10
CA GLU A 185 -1.88 41.81 -0.58
C GLU A 185 -2.77 41.11 -1.62
N TRP A 186 -4.00 40.75 -1.25
CA TRP A 186 -4.97 40.16 -2.14
C TRP A 186 -5.36 41.09 -3.31
N LEU A 187 -5.69 42.35 -3.03
CA LEU A 187 -6.04 43.34 -4.04
C LEU A 187 -4.87 43.59 -5.03
N ASN A 188 -3.65 43.68 -4.52
CA ASN A 188 -2.46 43.83 -5.36
C ASN A 188 -2.24 42.64 -6.27
N SER A 189 -2.44 41.43 -5.75
CA SER A 189 -2.20 40.19 -6.49
C SER A 189 -3.21 39.94 -7.61
N TYR A 190 -4.47 40.36 -7.43
CA TYR A 190 -5.55 40.08 -8.38
C TYR A 190 -6.03 41.25 -9.20
N PHE A 191 -5.84 42.50 -8.72
CA PHE A 191 -6.37 43.70 -9.36
C PHE A 191 -5.31 44.76 -9.66
N GLY A 192 -4.01 44.43 -9.57
CA GLY A 192 -2.91 45.30 -9.95
C GLY A 192 -2.68 46.53 -9.04
N GLY A 193 -3.29 46.52 -7.83
CA GLY A 193 -3.03 47.55 -6.79
C GLY A 193 -3.76 48.87 -6.94
N GLU A 194 -4.59 49.07 -7.96
CA GLU A 194 -5.46 50.23 -8.05
C GLU A 194 -6.62 50.14 -7.08
N LEU A 195 -6.59 50.95 -6.01
CA LEU A 195 -7.64 51.02 -5.01
C LEU A 195 -8.72 52.01 -5.40
N THR A 196 -9.95 51.58 -5.48
CA THR A 196 -11.11 52.47 -5.57
C THR A 196 -11.36 53.21 -4.25
N GLU A 197 -12.16 54.27 -4.27
CA GLU A 197 -12.59 54.95 -3.04
C GLU A 197 -13.36 54.00 -2.08
N HIS A 198 -14.08 53.05 -2.66
CA HIS A 198 -14.81 52.04 -1.91
C HIS A 198 -13.86 51.08 -1.16
N ASP A 199 -12.77 50.67 -1.84
CA ASP A 199 -11.75 49.80 -1.23
C ASP A 199 -11.03 50.54 -0.08
N ARG A 200 -10.72 51.81 -0.24
CA ARG A 200 -10.10 52.64 0.80
C ARG A 200 -10.99 52.71 2.03
N GLN A 201 -12.27 53.03 1.86
CA GLN A 201 -13.23 53.09 2.97
C GLN A 201 -13.37 51.72 3.68
N ALA A 202 -13.43 50.64 2.93
CA ALA A 202 -13.52 49.28 3.48
C ALA A 202 -12.28 48.91 4.30
N LEU A 203 -11.08 49.33 3.87
CA LEU A 203 -9.81 49.04 4.51
C LEU A 203 -9.53 49.93 5.71
N ASP A 204 -9.85 51.22 5.62
CA ASP A 204 -9.50 52.22 6.64
C ASP A 204 -10.51 52.28 7.78
N THR A 205 -11.77 51.94 7.53
CA THR A 205 -12.84 51.96 8.53
C THR A 205 -13.72 50.72 8.47
N PRO A 206 -13.15 49.50 8.65
CA PRO A 206 -13.86 48.25 8.48
C PRO A 206 -15.06 48.10 9.45
N GLU A 207 -14.96 48.68 10.65
CA GLU A 207 -16.05 48.67 11.63
C GLU A 207 -17.28 49.39 11.08
N THR A 208 -17.11 50.57 10.50
CA THR A 208 -18.20 51.36 9.95
C THR A 208 -18.70 50.77 8.62
N TYR A 209 -17.75 50.26 7.84
CA TYR A 209 -18.08 49.74 6.51
C TYR A 209 -18.80 48.41 6.53
N TYR A 210 -18.32 47.47 7.36
CA TYR A 210 -18.90 46.10 7.45
C TYR A 210 -19.79 45.93 8.69
N LEU A 211 -19.25 46.16 9.92
CA LEU A 211 -19.94 45.73 11.15
C LEU A 211 -21.16 46.61 11.44
N ALA A 212 -21.08 47.90 11.29
CA ALA A 212 -22.22 48.83 11.50
C ALA A 212 -23.38 48.58 10.53
N ARG A 213 -23.12 47.87 9.42
CA ARG A 213 -24.12 47.52 8.40
C ARG A 213 -24.64 46.09 8.57
N GLY A 214 -24.30 45.38 9.70
CA GLY A 214 -24.71 44.03 9.97
C GLY A 214 -23.83 42.94 9.33
N GLY A 215 -22.68 43.30 8.78
CA GLY A 215 -21.67 42.36 8.29
C GLY A 215 -20.80 41.78 9.42
N TYR A 216 -19.95 40.84 9.07
CA TYR A 216 -19.02 40.20 9.99
C TYR A 216 -17.64 40.10 9.37
N ILE A 217 -16.59 40.21 10.21
CA ILE A 217 -15.19 39.99 9.82
C ILE A 217 -14.65 38.87 10.70
N TRP A 218 -14.02 37.87 10.06
CA TRP A 218 -13.43 36.71 10.70
C TRP A 218 -11.97 36.59 10.31
N PHE A 219 -11.15 36.18 11.26
CA PHE A 219 -9.74 35.84 11.02
C PHE A 219 -9.52 34.39 11.34
N ALA A 220 -8.69 33.75 10.54
CA ALA A 220 -8.12 32.45 10.84
C ALA A 220 -6.70 32.65 11.33
N ARG A 221 -6.38 32.21 12.56
CA ARG A 221 -5.03 32.30 13.13
C ARG A 221 -4.56 30.93 13.62
N ARG A 222 -3.25 30.74 13.62
CA ARG A 222 -2.55 29.64 14.27
C ARG A 222 -1.98 30.10 15.60
#